data_c1dc9f5e672178cc6619937cb1507700
#
_entry.id   c1dc9f5e672178cc6619937cb1507700
#
_cell.length_a   1.000
_cell.length_b   1.000
_cell.length_c   1.000
_cell.angle_alpha   90.00
_cell.angle_beta   90.00
_cell.angle_gamma   90.00
#
_symmetry.space_group_name_H-M   'P 1'
#
loop_
_entity.id
_entity.type
_entity.pdbx_description
1 polymer ?
#
loop_
_entity_poly.entity_id
_entity_poly.type
_entity_poly.pdbx_seq_one_letter_code
_entity_poly.pdbx_strand_id
1 'polypeptide(L)'
;EGVPFITNPYDTNAVEEGIRLKDKYGAYVTVISMGPPSAAVVLRKALAIGADEGILLSDRVFGGADTLATSMVLSAAINKITKTRPVDIILCGKQTIDGDTAQVGPGIAQRLDISQLTLVNEILLVDETGKRIKVKRKLEGYQEVVESRLPAMITVEREINSPRYPTVPGRFNAEEAVVQVWGNDVLKLNPQEIGLSGSPTQVRRIFAPEREKGEIVMGEGTQMNQAVETIIAKLKEKNIIKTN
;
A
#
# COMPACT_ATOMS: atom_id res chain seq x y z
N GLU A 1 -9.65 -21.26 0.39
CA GLU A 1 -8.43 -22.09 0.52
C GLU A 1 -7.72 -22.11 -0.82
N GLY A 2 -6.41 -21.84 -0.87
CA GLY A 2 -5.60 -22.02 -2.07
C GLY A 2 -5.16 -20.75 -2.82
N VAL A 3 -5.56 -19.55 -2.40
CA VAL A 3 -5.05 -18.32 -3.00
C VAL A 3 -3.67 -18.01 -2.39
N PRO A 4 -2.60 -17.88 -3.20
CA PRO A 4 -1.28 -17.59 -2.68
C PRO A 4 -1.21 -16.16 -2.14
N PHE A 5 -0.53 -15.97 -1.01
CA PHE A 5 -0.21 -14.64 -0.50
C PHE A 5 0.91 -14.02 -1.35
N ILE A 6 0.65 -12.84 -1.86
CA ILE A 6 1.64 -12.03 -2.57
C ILE A 6 1.79 -10.70 -1.85
N THR A 7 2.97 -10.11 -1.96
CA THR A 7 3.16 -8.72 -1.53
C THR A 7 2.34 -7.82 -2.44
N ASN A 8 1.57 -6.91 -1.86
CA ASN A 8 0.86 -5.90 -2.65
C ASN A 8 1.88 -5.08 -3.48
N PRO A 9 1.68 -4.92 -4.80
CA PRO A 9 2.63 -4.22 -5.66
C PRO A 9 2.98 -2.80 -5.19
N TYR A 10 2.00 -2.03 -4.71
CA TYR A 10 2.24 -0.68 -4.18
C TYR A 10 3.09 -0.70 -2.90
N ASP A 11 2.89 -1.70 -2.02
CA ASP A 11 3.72 -1.86 -0.82
C ASP A 11 5.12 -2.35 -1.15
N THR A 12 5.31 -3.09 -2.25
CA THR A 12 6.65 -3.42 -2.75
C THR A 12 7.44 -2.16 -3.08
N ASN A 13 6.79 -1.15 -3.71
CA ASN A 13 7.40 0.15 -3.96
C ASN A 13 7.64 0.95 -2.66
N ALA A 14 6.74 0.86 -1.68
CA ALA A 14 6.94 1.49 -0.38
C ALA A 14 8.16 0.92 0.37
N VAL A 15 8.34 -0.42 0.35
CA VAL A 15 9.51 -1.07 0.94
C VAL A 15 10.78 -0.64 0.23
N GLU A 16 10.81 -0.64 -1.12
CA GLU A 16 11.96 -0.17 -1.90
C GLU A 16 12.33 1.27 -1.54
N GLU A 17 11.33 2.14 -1.38
CA GLU A 17 11.60 3.53 -1.02
C GLU A 17 12.19 3.65 0.39
N GLY A 18 11.72 2.85 1.35
CA GLY A 18 12.32 2.71 2.67
C GLY A 18 13.80 2.27 2.60
N ILE A 19 14.11 1.29 1.74
CA ILE A 19 15.49 0.83 1.53
C ILE A 19 16.34 1.93 0.87
N ARG A 20 15.81 2.73 -0.06
CA ARG A 20 16.52 3.88 -0.65
C ARG A 20 16.82 4.95 0.39
N LEU A 21 15.90 5.22 1.31
CA LEU A 21 16.15 6.12 2.44
C LEU A 21 17.23 5.55 3.37
N LYS A 22 17.26 4.24 3.61
CA LYS A 22 18.34 3.58 4.34
C LYS A 22 19.68 3.74 3.63
N ASP A 23 19.75 3.49 2.33
CA ASP A 23 20.97 3.62 1.54
C ASP A 23 21.52 5.04 1.54
N LYS A 24 20.64 6.05 1.52
CA LYS A 24 21.01 7.47 1.41
C LYS A 24 21.27 8.15 2.75
N TYR A 25 20.49 7.82 3.77
CA TYR A 25 20.46 8.51 5.05
C TYR A 25 20.80 7.62 6.25
N GLY A 26 21.09 6.33 6.04
CA GLY A 26 21.34 5.39 7.13
C GLY A 26 20.09 5.05 7.95
N ALA A 27 18.90 5.21 7.36
CA ALA A 27 17.65 4.94 8.05
C ALA A 27 17.52 3.47 8.49
N TYR A 28 16.86 3.22 9.61
CA TYR A 28 16.48 1.88 10.04
C TYR A 28 15.08 1.54 9.53
N VAL A 29 14.95 0.43 8.82
CA VAL A 29 13.70 0.05 8.13
C VAL A 29 13.02 -1.12 8.84
N THR A 30 11.91 -0.84 9.51
CA THR A 30 11.02 -1.87 10.08
C THR A 30 9.81 -2.06 9.15
N VAL A 31 9.56 -3.30 8.73
CA VAL A 31 8.39 -3.66 7.92
C VAL A 31 7.37 -4.36 8.79
N ILE A 32 6.13 -3.88 8.76
CA ILE A 32 5.00 -4.47 9.48
C ILE A 32 3.93 -4.96 8.52
N SER A 33 3.30 -6.07 8.83
CA SER A 33 2.15 -6.59 8.08
C SER A 33 1.15 -7.20 9.05
N MET A 34 -0.14 -7.03 8.79
CA MET A 34 -1.21 -7.67 9.53
C MET A 34 -1.80 -8.81 8.70
N GLY A 35 -1.85 -10.02 9.28
CA GLY A 35 -2.37 -11.18 8.57
C GLY A 35 -2.20 -12.49 9.32
N PRO A 36 -2.61 -13.61 8.71
CA PRO A 36 -2.39 -14.93 9.27
C PRO A 36 -0.90 -15.29 9.31
N PRO A 37 -0.49 -16.32 10.06
CA PRO A 37 0.93 -16.72 10.16
C PRO A 37 1.64 -16.94 8.81
N SER A 38 0.91 -17.38 7.78
CA SER A 38 1.43 -17.54 6.41
C SER A 38 1.86 -16.22 5.74
N ALA A 39 1.39 -15.06 6.23
CA ALA A 39 1.80 -13.74 5.74
C ALA A 39 3.25 -13.39 6.12
N ALA A 40 3.91 -14.14 7.00
CA ALA A 40 5.34 -13.96 7.28
C ALA A 40 6.23 -14.01 6.02
N VAL A 41 5.78 -14.69 4.96
CA VAL A 41 6.50 -14.77 3.69
C VAL A 41 6.74 -13.41 3.04
N VAL A 42 5.80 -12.46 3.19
CA VAL A 42 5.96 -11.11 2.60
C VAL A 42 7.01 -10.30 3.37
N LEU A 43 7.09 -10.47 4.70
CA LEU A 43 8.11 -9.84 5.54
C LEU A 43 9.50 -10.39 5.22
N ARG A 44 9.66 -11.71 5.03
CA ARG A 44 10.93 -12.31 4.60
C ARG A 44 11.40 -11.76 3.25
N LYS A 45 10.48 -11.50 2.30
CA LYS A 45 10.83 -10.84 1.04
C LYS A 45 11.38 -9.43 1.26
N ALA A 46 10.80 -8.66 2.18
CA ALA A 46 11.29 -7.32 2.51
C ALA A 46 12.68 -7.39 3.20
N LEU A 47 12.89 -8.33 4.13
CA LEU A 47 14.20 -8.57 4.75
C LEU A 47 15.26 -8.98 3.71
N ALA A 48 14.89 -9.79 2.72
CA ALA A 48 15.80 -10.24 1.67
C ALA A 48 16.32 -9.10 0.77
N ILE A 49 15.59 -7.98 0.67
CA ILE A 49 16.02 -6.81 -0.11
C ILE A 49 16.67 -5.72 0.75
N GLY A 50 16.75 -5.92 2.09
CA GLY A 50 17.53 -5.06 2.96
C GLY A 50 16.80 -4.38 4.12
N ALA A 51 15.53 -4.70 4.38
CA ALA A 51 14.86 -4.26 5.60
C ALA A 51 15.58 -4.83 6.84
N ASP A 52 15.57 -4.08 7.95
CA ASP A 52 16.29 -4.45 9.17
C ASP A 52 15.46 -5.35 10.10
N GLU A 53 14.14 -5.15 10.09
CA GLU A 53 13.23 -5.81 11.02
C GLU A 53 11.89 -6.11 10.35
N GLY A 54 11.32 -7.28 10.68
CA GLY A 54 9.99 -7.68 10.22
C GLY A 54 9.09 -8.02 11.40
N ILE A 55 7.90 -7.42 11.46
CA ILE A 55 6.91 -7.65 12.52
C ILE A 55 5.58 -8.07 11.89
N LEU A 56 5.13 -9.27 12.20
CA LEU A 56 3.82 -9.79 11.82
C LEU A 56 2.81 -9.53 12.93
N LEU A 57 1.76 -8.79 12.61
CA LEU A 57 0.61 -8.62 13.49
C LEU A 57 -0.38 -9.75 13.21
N SER A 58 -0.37 -10.76 14.06
CA SER A 58 -1.15 -11.98 13.84
C SER A 58 -1.84 -12.45 15.11
N ASP A 59 -3.17 -12.35 15.07
CA ASP A 59 -4.07 -12.86 16.10
C ASP A 59 -5.43 -13.16 15.47
N ARG A 60 -6.16 -14.13 16.03
CA ARG A 60 -7.52 -14.44 15.55
C ARG A 60 -8.47 -13.26 15.74
N VAL A 61 -8.27 -12.46 16.78
CA VAL A 61 -9.10 -11.29 17.07
C VAL A 61 -8.92 -10.15 16.04
N PHE A 62 -7.87 -10.18 15.21
CA PHE A 62 -7.67 -9.22 14.12
C PHE A 62 -8.41 -9.63 12.84
N GLY A 63 -8.91 -10.87 12.78
CA GLY A 63 -9.56 -11.42 11.60
C GLY A 63 -10.85 -10.68 11.24
N GLY A 64 -11.10 -10.54 9.91
CA GLY A 64 -12.30 -9.88 9.40
C GLY A 64 -12.30 -8.34 9.55
N ALA A 65 -11.16 -7.74 9.89
CA ALA A 65 -11.00 -6.29 10.01
C ALA A 65 -11.25 -5.59 8.67
N ASP A 66 -12.05 -4.53 8.70
CA ASP A 66 -12.12 -3.55 7.63
C ASP A 66 -10.97 -2.53 7.73
N THR A 67 -10.99 -1.49 6.91
CA THR A 67 -9.93 -0.46 6.89
C THR A 67 -9.83 0.31 8.21
N LEU A 68 -10.95 0.53 8.90
CA LEU A 68 -10.98 1.23 10.18
C LEU A 68 -10.30 0.39 11.27
N ALA A 69 -10.70 -0.86 11.45
CA ALA A 69 -10.12 -1.76 12.43
C ALA A 69 -8.66 -2.13 12.09
N THR A 70 -8.33 -2.27 10.80
CA THR A 70 -6.94 -2.49 10.33
C THR A 70 -6.04 -1.32 10.70
N SER A 71 -6.46 -0.07 10.44
CA SER A 71 -5.68 1.11 10.80
C SER A 71 -5.49 1.25 12.31
N MET A 72 -6.45 0.78 13.13
CA MET A 72 -6.34 0.74 14.60
C MET A 72 -5.18 -0.17 15.03
N VAL A 73 -5.15 -1.39 14.55
CA VAL A 73 -4.11 -2.37 14.92
C VAL A 73 -2.73 -1.91 14.45
N LEU A 74 -2.63 -1.43 13.20
CA LEU A 74 -1.36 -0.93 12.64
C LEU A 74 -0.85 0.29 13.39
N SER A 75 -1.69 1.27 13.70
CA SER A 75 -1.28 2.46 14.46
C SER A 75 -0.83 2.12 15.87
N ALA A 76 -1.48 1.16 16.53
CA ALA A 76 -1.04 0.68 17.86
C ALA A 76 0.33 0.00 17.81
N ALA A 77 0.60 -0.79 16.76
CA ALA A 77 1.91 -1.40 16.56
C ALA A 77 2.98 -0.31 16.31
N ILE A 78 2.70 0.69 15.48
CA ILE A 78 3.61 1.81 15.22
C ILE A 78 3.87 2.60 16.51
N ASN A 79 2.85 2.90 17.31
CA ASN A 79 3.01 3.56 18.61
C ASN A 79 3.86 2.73 19.57
N LYS A 80 3.78 1.40 19.50
CA LYS A 80 4.65 0.54 20.32
C LYS A 80 6.10 0.60 19.84
N ILE A 81 6.35 0.60 18.54
CA ILE A 81 7.69 0.76 17.96
C ILE A 81 8.27 2.12 18.36
N THR A 82 7.49 3.19 18.27
CA THR A 82 7.92 4.56 18.59
C THR A 82 8.41 4.71 20.06
N LYS A 83 7.93 3.87 20.98
CA LYS A 83 8.42 3.87 22.37
C LYS A 83 9.85 3.36 22.52
N THR A 84 10.33 2.57 21.58
CA THR A 84 11.68 2.00 21.59
C THR A 84 12.62 2.68 20.62
N ARG A 85 12.09 3.19 19.51
CA ARG A 85 12.83 3.87 18.45
C ARG A 85 11.94 4.92 17.80
N PRO A 86 12.39 6.18 17.64
CA PRO A 86 11.63 7.19 16.91
C PRO A 86 11.28 6.73 15.50
N VAL A 87 10.07 7.02 15.06
CA VAL A 87 9.59 6.76 13.70
C VAL A 87 9.36 8.10 13.04
N ASP A 88 10.20 8.46 12.07
CA ASP A 88 10.12 9.74 11.37
C ASP A 88 9.23 9.64 10.12
N ILE A 89 9.27 8.52 9.40
CA ILE A 89 8.53 8.32 8.15
C ILE A 89 7.81 6.98 8.19
N ILE A 90 6.54 6.99 7.86
CA ILE A 90 5.74 5.79 7.65
C ILE A 90 5.40 5.72 6.17
N LEU A 91 5.75 4.60 5.51
CA LEU A 91 5.51 4.37 4.10
C LEU A 91 4.52 3.22 3.92
N CYS A 92 3.55 3.38 3.06
CA CYS A 92 2.74 2.28 2.55
C CYS A 92 2.34 2.51 1.10
N GLY A 93 1.89 1.47 0.43
CA GLY A 93 1.25 1.60 -0.87
C GLY A 93 -0.01 2.48 -0.79
N LYS A 94 -0.39 3.15 -1.88
CA LYS A 94 -1.61 3.97 -1.88
C LYS A 94 -2.85 3.15 -1.57
N GLN A 95 -2.88 1.89 -2.00
CA GLN A 95 -4.01 0.99 -1.84
C GLN A 95 -3.57 -0.47 -1.99
N THR A 96 -4.42 -1.41 -1.63
CA THR A 96 -4.24 -2.85 -1.89
C THR A 96 -5.00 -3.25 -3.15
N ILE A 97 -4.53 -4.32 -3.82
CA ILE A 97 -5.15 -4.82 -5.06
C ILE A 97 -6.42 -5.66 -4.80
N ASP A 98 -6.71 -6.00 -3.56
CA ASP A 98 -7.88 -6.77 -3.16
C ASP A 98 -9.06 -5.89 -2.70
N GLY A 99 -8.77 -4.75 -2.09
CA GLY A 99 -9.79 -3.86 -1.53
C GLY A 99 -9.91 -2.49 -2.21
N ASP A 100 -8.85 -2.00 -2.84
CA ASP A 100 -8.76 -0.72 -3.58
C ASP A 100 -9.28 0.52 -2.83
N THR A 101 -9.33 0.49 -1.49
CA THR A 101 -9.97 1.54 -0.69
C THR A 101 -9.11 2.78 -0.49
N ALA A 102 -7.78 2.66 -0.52
CA ALA A 102 -6.81 3.72 -0.24
C ALA A 102 -6.98 4.41 1.14
N GLN A 103 -7.61 3.74 2.12
CA GLN A 103 -8.02 4.33 3.41
C GLN A 103 -7.08 4.01 4.57
N VAL A 104 -6.34 2.89 4.51
CA VAL A 104 -5.55 2.41 5.66
C VAL A 104 -4.43 3.39 6.01
N GLY A 105 -3.67 3.88 5.03
CA GLY A 105 -2.61 4.87 5.24
C GLY A 105 -3.13 6.16 5.91
N PRO A 106 -4.11 6.86 5.32
CA PRO A 106 -4.77 8.01 5.95
C PRO A 106 -5.33 7.72 7.33
N GLY A 107 -5.93 6.53 7.53
CA GLY A 107 -6.44 6.09 8.82
C GLY A 107 -5.36 5.96 9.90
N ILE A 108 -4.18 5.47 9.53
CA ILE A 108 -3.01 5.42 10.42
C ILE A 108 -2.55 6.84 10.77
N ALA A 109 -2.41 7.72 9.79
CA ALA A 109 -1.98 9.11 10.00
C ALA A 109 -2.91 9.85 10.97
N GLN A 110 -4.23 9.71 10.78
CA GLN A 110 -5.24 10.32 11.64
C GLN A 110 -5.14 9.81 13.09
N ARG A 111 -4.90 8.51 13.28
CA ARG A 111 -4.79 7.91 14.63
C ARG A 111 -3.50 8.27 15.35
N LEU A 112 -2.44 8.54 14.60
CA LEU A 112 -1.15 8.95 15.13
C LEU A 112 -1.02 10.47 15.27
N ASP A 113 -2.00 11.23 14.79
CA ASP A 113 -2.00 12.71 14.74
C ASP A 113 -0.76 13.26 14.02
N ILE A 114 -0.45 12.67 12.86
CA ILE A 114 0.68 13.07 12.02
C ILE A 114 0.23 13.51 10.63
N SER A 115 1.10 14.26 9.96
CA SER A 115 0.86 14.68 8.58
C SER A 115 0.70 13.48 7.64
N GLN A 116 -0.19 13.61 6.64
CA GLN A 116 -0.35 12.61 5.58
C GLN A 116 -0.03 13.21 4.21
N LEU A 117 0.81 12.51 3.46
CA LEU A 117 1.23 12.84 2.11
C LEU A 117 0.83 11.69 1.20
N THR A 118 -0.32 11.82 0.53
CA THR A 118 -0.89 10.73 -0.27
C THR A 118 -0.51 10.84 -1.75
N LEU A 119 -0.54 9.71 -2.49
CA LEU A 119 -0.30 9.63 -3.94
C LEU A 119 1.09 10.14 -4.34
N VAL A 120 2.09 9.84 -3.52
CA VAL A 120 3.47 10.32 -3.74
C VAL A 120 4.14 9.48 -4.82
N ASN A 121 4.70 10.16 -5.83
CA ASN A 121 5.47 9.55 -6.91
C ASN A 121 6.95 9.94 -6.91
N GLU A 122 7.38 10.84 -5.99
CA GLU A 122 8.79 11.19 -5.82
C GLU A 122 9.02 11.83 -4.44
N ILE A 123 10.08 11.40 -3.71
CA ILE A 123 10.59 12.08 -2.53
C ILE A 123 11.74 12.99 -2.98
N LEU A 124 11.52 14.31 -2.96
CA LEU A 124 12.46 15.29 -3.48
C LEU A 124 13.57 15.59 -2.46
N LEU A 125 13.20 15.70 -1.18
CA LEU A 125 14.12 16.06 -0.10
C LEU A 125 13.65 15.49 1.23
N VAL A 126 14.59 14.97 2.00
CA VAL A 126 14.45 14.75 3.44
C VAL A 126 15.47 15.64 4.14
N ASP A 127 14.99 16.58 4.93
CA ASP A 127 15.81 17.45 5.79
C ASP A 127 15.78 16.90 7.21
N GLU A 128 16.84 16.18 7.57
CA GLU A 128 16.99 15.56 8.89
C GLU A 128 17.13 16.60 10.00
N THR A 129 17.79 17.72 9.70
CA THR A 129 18.04 18.81 10.65
C THR A 129 16.77 19.60 10.93
N GLY A 130 16.06 20.01 9.87
CA GLY A 130 14.82 20.77 9.97
C GLY A 130 13.59 19.91 10.23
N LYS A 131 13.75 18.58 10.28
CA LYS A 131 12.63 17.61 10.43
C LYS A 131 11.52 17.88 9.43
N ARG A 132 11.88 17.97 8.14
CA ARG A 132 10.97 18.24 7.04
C ARG A 132 11.15 17.23 5.91
N ILE A 133 10.07 17.04 5.16
CA ILE A 133 10.07 16.24 3.93
C ILE A 133 9.36 16.97 2.82
N LYS A 134 9.91 16.93 1.61
CA LYS A 134 9.33 17.51 0.41
C LYS A 134 9.08 16.40 -0.61
N VAL A 135 7.87 16.31 -1.09
CA VAL A 135 7.43 15.25 -2.00
C VAL A 135 6.70 15.82 -3.20
N LYS A 136 6.68 15.05 -4.28
CA LYS A 136 5.84 15.29 -5.44
C LYS A 136 4.68 14.29 -5.42
N ARG A 137 3.47 14.76 -5.62
CA ARG A 137 2.22 13.99 -5.64
C ARG A 137 1.61 14.01 -7.03
N LYS A 138 1.02 12.89 -7.43
CA LYS A 138 0.32 12.75 -8.70
C LYS A 138 -1.18 12.78 -8.43
N LEU A 139 -1.84 13.80 -8.93
CA LEU A 139 -3.29 13.96 -8.86
C LEU A 139 -3.90 13.84 -10.25
N GLU A 140 -5.22 13.80 -10.35
CA GLU A 140 -5.90 13.71 -11.63
C GLU A 140 -5.68 15.01 -12.43
N GLY A 141 -4.97 14.88 -13.57
CA GLY A 141 -4.71 16.00 -14.47
C GLY A 141 -3.52 16.90 -14.10
N TYR A 142 -2.90 16.76 -12.91
CA TYR A 142 -1.76 17.59 -12.52
C TYR A 142 -0.86 16.90 -11.48
N GLN A 143 0.27 17.53 -11.21
CA GLN A 143 1.18 17.16 -10.14
C GLN A 143 1.40 18.36 -9.22
N GLU A 144 1.61 18.11 -7.95
CA GLU A 144 1.96 19.15 -6.98
C GLU A 144 3.17 18.77 -6.15
N VAL A 145 3.87 19.77 -5.66
CA VAL A 145 4.97 19.61 -4.72
C VAL A 145 4.51 20.11 -3.36
N VAL A 146 4.60 19.24 -2.36
CA VAL A 146 4.16 19.52 -0.99
C VAL A 146 5.33 19.34 -0.03
N GLU A 147 5.43 20.22 0.95
CA GLU A 147 6.38 20.11 2.05
C GLU A 147 5.60 19.89 3.36
N SER A 148 6.11 19.02 4.22
CA SER A 148 5.53 18.73 5.52
C SER A 148 6.60 18.55 6.58
N ARG A 149 6.19 18.67 7.85
CA ARG A 149 7.03 18.30 9.00
C ARG A 149 7.01 16.79 9.20
N LEU A 150 8.10 16.27 9.78
CA LEU A 150 8.17 14.91 10.29
C LEU A 150 7.70 14.85 11.76
N PRO A 151 7.07 13.77 12.24
CA PRO A 151 6.80 12.55 11.49
C PRO A 151 5.68 12.71 10.45
N ALA A 152 5.76 11.92 9.38
CA ALA A 152 4.76 11.94 8.32
C ALA A 152 4.43 10.53 7.80
N MET A 153 3.17 10.33 7.43
CA MET A 153 2.67 9.16 6.71
C MET A 153 2.65 9.44 5.22
N ILE A 154 3.23 8.56 4.42
CA ILE A 154 3.34 8.69 2.97
C ILE A 154 2.71 7.48 2.31
N THR A 155 1.75 7.71 1.42
CA THR A 155 1.26 6.66 0.53
C THR A 155 1.87 6.83 -0.85
N VAL A 156 2.45 5.75 -1.38
CA VAL A 156 3.23 5.81 -2.62
C VAL A 156 2.50 5.24 -3.83
N GLU A 157 2.75 5.85 -4.98
CA GLU A 157 2.39 5.33 -6.30
C GLU A 157 3.43 4.34 -6.80
N ARG A 158 3.05 3.51 -7.78
CA ARG A 158 3.98 2.51 -8.37
C ARG A 158 5.13 3.16 -9.13
N GLU A 159 4.92 4.35 -9.66
CA GLU A 159 5.91 5.09 -10.43
C GLU A 159 7.03 5.70 -9.59
N ILE A 160 6.96 5.66 -8.26
CA ILE A 160 7.97 6.26 -7.37
C ILE A 160 9.36 5.62 -7.56
N ASN A 161 9.40 4.32 -7.84
CA ASN A 161 10.65 3.58 -8.04
C ASN A 161 10.43 2.27 -8.80
N SER A 162 11.54 1.60 -9.11
CA SER A 162 11.54 0.21 -9.56
C SER A 162 12.14 -0.65 -8.44
N PRO A 163 11.36 -1.56 -7.83
CA PRO A 163 11.84 -2.39 -6.75
C PRO A 163 13.03 -3.26 -7.15
N ARG A 164 14.04 -3.34 -6.29
CA ARG A 164 15.21 -4.19 -6.48
C ARG A 164 14.90 -5.65 -6.28
N TYR A 165 15.70 -6.51 -6.87
CA TYR A 165 15.70 -7.94 -6.57
C TYR A 165 16.59 -8.25 -5.37
N PRO A 166 16.26 -9.28 -4.56
CA PRO A 166 17.11 -9.70 -3.47
C PRO A 166 18.42 -10.28 -4.01
N THR A 167 19.52 -9.99 -3.32
CA THR A 167 20.80 -10.65 -3.57
C THR A 167 20.78 -12.09 -3.04
N VAL A 168 21.71 -12.94 -3.49
CA VAL A 168 21.85 -14.31 -2.97
C VAL A 168 22.11 -14.30 -1.46
N PRO A 169 23.07 -13.53 -0.92
CA PRO A 169 23.23 -13.40 0.53
C PRO A 169 21.98 -12.87 1.25
N GLY A 170 21.30 -11.89 0.67
CA GLY A 170 20.06 -11.33 1.23
C GLY A 170 18.95 -12.38 1.41
N ARG A 171 18.82 -13.32 0.46
CA ARG A 171 17.88 -14.44 0.60
C ARG A 171 18.25 -15.37 1.75
N PHE A 172 19.51 -15.76 1.88
CA PHE A 172 19.96 -16.62 2.98
C PHE A 172 19.74 -15.93 4.33
N ASN A 173 20.14 -14.67 4.46
CA ASN A 173 19.95 -13.91 5.69
C ASN A 173 18.46 -13.78 6.07
N ALA A 174 17.57 -13.62 5.08
CA ALA A 174 16.14 -13.50 5.34
C ALA A 174 15.48 -14.83 5.78
N GLU A 175 16.02 -15.99 5.36
CA GLU A 175 15.55 -17.29 5.84
C GLU A 175 15.90 -17.50 7.32
N GLU A 176 17.06 -17.04 7.77
CA GLU A 176 17.53 -17.14 9.16
C GLU A 176 16.94 -16.01 10.04
N ALA A 177 16.47 -14.91 9.45
CA ALA A 177 15.96 -13.77 10.19
C ALA A 177 14.71 -14.11 11.00
N VAL A 178 14.69 -13.63 12.23
CA VAL A 178 13.52 -13.76 13.11
C VAL A 178 12.48 -12.73 12.75
N VAL A 179 11.34 -13.19 12.26
CA VAL A 179 10.14 -12.35 12.12
C VAL A 179 9.40 -12.37 13.45
N GLN A 180 9.31 -11.21 14.10
CA GLN A 180 8.56 -11.08 15.34
C GLN A 180 7.06 -11.25 15.06
N VAL A 181 6.34 -11.92 15.96
CA VAL A 181 4.89 -12.05 15.87
C VAL A 181 4.26 -11.35 17.07
N TRP A 182 3.43 -10.35 16.81
CA TRP A 182 2.70 -9.60 17.83
C TRP A 182 1.20 -9.87 17.71
N GLY A 183 0.64 -10.48 18.75
CA GLY A 183 -0.80 -10.65 18.93
C GLY A 183 -1.40 -9.54 19.78
N ASN A 184 -2.67 -9.68 20.13
CA ASN A 184 -3.34 -8.73 21.00
C ASN A 184 -2.86 -8.81 22.45
N ASP A 185 -2.23 -9.91 22.85
CA ASP A 185 -1.52 -10.05 24.12
C ASP A 185 -0.36 -9.05 24.24
N VAL A 186 0.26 -8.66 23.12
CA VAL A 186 1.33 -7.67 22.99
C VAL A 186 0.79 -6.25 22.83
N LEU A 187 -0.26 -6.06 22.02
CA LEU A 187 -0.80 -4.73 21.69
C LEU A 187 -1.80 -4.21 22.73
N LYS A 188 -2.46 -5.09 23.48
CA LYS A 188 -3.41 -4.76 24.56
C LYS A 188 -4.58 -3.88 24.11
N LEU A 189 -5.09 -4.10 22.87
CA LEU A 189 -6.23 -3.38 22.33
C LEU A 189 -7.56 -3.95 22.85
N ASN A 190 -8.58 -3.11 22.90
CA ASN A 190 -9.93 -3.54 23.22
C ASN A 190 -10.49 -4.43 22.09
N PRO A 191 -10.86 -5.69 22.36
CA PRO A 191 -11.39 -6.60 21.34
C PRO A 191 -12.65 -6.09 20.62
N GLN A 192 -13.40 -5.17 21.20
CA GLN A 192 -14.58 -4.57 20.60
C GLN A 192 -14.25 -3.50 19.52
N GLU A 193 -13.00 -3.05 19.45
CA GLU A 193 -12.55 -2.00 18.53
C GLU A 193 -11.65 -2.54 17.40
N ILE A 194 -11.41 -3.85 17.37
CA ILE A 194 -10.51 -4.52 16.42
C ILE A 194 -11.20 -5.69 15.72
N GLY A 195 -10.59 -6.17 14.64
CA GLY A 195 -11.12 -7.29 13.87
C GLY A 195 -12.55 -7.05 13.37
N LEU A 196 -13.31 -8.11 13.26
CA LEU A 196 -14.70 -8.03 12.81
C LEU A 196 -15.59 -7.22 13.76
N SER A 197 -15.35 -7.31 15.07
CA SER A 197 -16.15 -6.59 16.08
C SER A 197 -15.98 -5.07 15.99
N GLY A 198 -14.76 -4.61 15.65
CA GLY A 198 -14.44 -3.18 15.48
C GLY A 198 -14.68 -2.65 14.07
N SER A 199 -15.22 -3.48 13.16
CA SER A 199 -15.42 -3.14 11.76
C SER A 199 -16.85 -2.67 11.49
N PRO A 200 -17.10 -1.41 11.12
CA PRO A 200 -18.41 -0.95 10.69
C PRO A 200 -18.87 -1.55 9.35
N THR A 201 -17.97 -2.14 8.59
CA THR A 201 -18.29 -2.81 7.32
C THR A 201 -17.93 -4.29 7.35
N GLN A 202 -18.68 -5.10 6.60
CA GLN A 202 -18.45 -6.55 6.50
C GLN A 202 -18.64 -7.02 5.07
N VAL A 203 -17.68 -7.79 4.55
CA VAL A 203 -17.81 -8.47 3.26
C VAL A 203 -18.80 -9.62 3.39
N ARG A 204 -19.95 -9.50 2.75
CA ARG A 204 -20.99 -10.54 2.76
C ARG A 204 -20.88 -11.52 1.60
N ARG A 205 -20.41 -11.04 0.44
CA ARG A 205 -20.32 -11.83 -0.79
C ARG A 205 -19.20 -11.32 -1.67
N ILE A 206 -18.41 -12.24 -2.20
CA ILE A 206 -17.39 -11.99 -3.23
C ILE A 206 -17.93 -12.60 -4.53
N PHE A 207 -17.88 -11.84 -5.63
CA PHE A 207 -18.25 -12.31 -6.95
C PHE A 207 -17.40 -11.65 -8.03
N ALA A 208 -17.17 -12.36 -9.12
CA ALA A 208 -16.58 -11.77 -10.31
C ALA A 208 -17.71 -11.11 -11.12
N PRO A 209 -17.62 -9.80 -11.46
CA PRO A 209 -18.62 -9.19 -12.33
C PRO A 209 -18.58 -9.86 -13.71
N GLU A 210 -19.76 -10.21 -14.23
CA GLU A 210 -19.87 -10.65 -15.60
C GLU A 210 -19.50 -9.49 -16.53
N ARG A 211 -18.44 -9.69 -17.29
CA ARG A 211 -18.08 -8.71 -18.33
C ARG A 211 -18.98 -8.94 -19.52
N GLU A 212 -19.80 -7.98 -19.86
CA GLU A 212 -20.44 -7.95 -21.17
C GLU A 212 -19.36 -8.01 -22.23
N LYS A 213 -19.46 -9.00 -23.13
CA LYS A 213 -18.56 -9.08 -24.29
C LYS A 213 -18.83 -7.87 -25.17
N GLY A 214 -17.82 -7.04 -25.35
CA GLY A 214 -17.88 -5.93 -26.28
C GLY A 214 -18.14 -6.47 -27.71
N GLU A 215 -18.81 -5.66 -28.53
CA GLU A 215 -18.99 -5.96 -29.93
C GLU A 215 -17.68 -5.71 -30.69
N ILE A 216 -17.27 -6.69 -31.50
CA ILE A 216 -16.09 -6.56 -32.35
C ILE A 216 -16.57 -6.06 -33.72
N VAL A 217 -16.18 -4.86 -34.08
CA VAL A 217 -16.45 -4.29 -35.41
C VAL A 217 -15.26 -4.63 -36.28
N MET A 218 -15.50 -5.52 -37.26
CA MET A 218 -14.48 -5.93 -38.24
C MET A 218 -14.51 -5.00 -39.45
N GLY A 219 -13.32 -4.58 -39.93
CA GLY A 219 -13.20 -3.79 -41.15
C GLY A 219 -11.87 -4.06 -41.82
N GLU A 220 -11.91 -4.54 -43.06
CA GLU A 220 -10.73 -4.74 -43.92
C GLU A 220 -10.90 -3.98 -45.22
N GLY A 221 -9.80 -3.42 -45.75
CA GLY A 221 -9.79 -2.71 -47.05
C GLY A 221 -10.81 -1.57 -47.11
N THR A 222 -11.72 -1.62 -48.06
CA THR A 222 -12.76 -0.59 -48.30
C THR A 222 -13.80 -0.48 -47.20
N GLN A 223 -13.94 -1.49 -46.34
CA GLN A 223 -14.88 -1.50 -45.21
C GLN A 223 -14.31 -0.82 -43.95
N MET A 224 -13.03 -0.45 -43.94
CA MET A 224 -12.36 0.20 -42.80
C MET A 224 -13.07 1.49 -42.40
N ASN A 225 -13.41 2.36 -43.34
CA ASN A 225 -14.09 3.63 -43.05
C ASN A 225 -15.46 3.41 -42.40
N GLN A 226 -16.22 2.43 -42.88
CA GLN A 226 -17.53 2.10 -42.33
C GLN A 226 -17.41 1.54 -40.91
N ALA A 227 -16.40 0.72 -40.63
CA ALA A 227 -16.11 0.21 -39.29
C ALA A 227 -15.77 1.36 -38.32
N VAL A 228 -14.93 2.31 -38.74
CA VAL A 228 -14.57 3.50 -37.95
C VAL A 228 -15.80 4.36 -37.68
N GLU A 229 -16.64 4.65 -38.67
CA GLU A 229 -17.88 5.40 -38.48
C GLU A 229 -18.82 4.71 -37.45
N THR A 230 -18.95 3.40 -37.56
CA THR A 230 -19.76 2.61 -36.60
C THR A 230 -19.23 2.74 -35.18
N ILE A 231 -17.92 2.66 -34.96
CA ILE A 231 -17.30 2.83 -33.65
C ILE A 231 -17.55 4.25 -33.15
N ILE A 232 -17.33 5.27 -33.96
CA ILE A 232 -17.55 6.67 -33.59
C ILE A 232 -19.01 6.90 -33.20
N ALA A 233 -19.97 6.37 -33.94
CA ALA A 233 -21.39 6.48 -33.65
C ALA A 233 -21.72 5.87 -32.29
N LYS A 234 -21.21 4.68 -31.99
CA LYS A 234 -21.41 4.00 -30.70
C LYS A 234 -20.76 4.75 -29.54
N LEU A 235 -19.57 5.34 -29.73
CA LEU A 235 -18.90 6.15 -28.71
C LEU A 235 -19.69 7.45 -28.41
N LYS A 236 -20.31 8.05 -29.41
CA LYS A 236 -21.21 9.21 -29.26
C LYS A 236 -22.49 8.83 -28.54
N GLU A 237 -23.14 7.73 -28.92
CA GLU A 237 -24.34 7.20 -28.24
C GLU A 237 -24.12 6.96 -26.76
N LYS A 238 -22.93 6.43 -26.39
CA LYS A 238 -22.53 6.20 -24.98
C LYS A 238 -21.99 7.46 -24.29
N ASN A 239 -22.03 8.63 -24.90
CA ASN A 239 -21.49 9.90 -24.35
C ASN A 239 -20.00 9.85 -23.96
N ILE A 240 -19.21 8.95 -24.55
CA ILE A 240 -17.77 8.83 -24.30
C ILE A 240 -17.01 9.93 -25.05
N ILE A 241 -17.46 10.30 -26.25
CA ILE A 241 -16.93 11.43 -27.02
C ILE A 241 -18.02 12.48 -27.23
N LYS A 242 -17.66 13.76 -27.04
CA LYS A 242 -18.59 14.89 -27.28
C LYS A 242 -18.76 15.10 -28.79
N THR A 243 -19.99 15.34 -29.21
CA THR A 243 -20.29 15.91 -30.53
C THR A 243 -20.00 17.41 -30.43
N ASN A 244 -19.00 17.89 -31.19
CA ASN A 244 -18.89 19.34 -31.41
C ASN A 244 -20.03 19.80 -32.32
#